data_18a69215ba2fefd8229b21cd351831d2
#
_entry.id   18a69215ba2fefd8229b21cd351831d2
#
_cell.length_a   1.000
_cell.length_b   1.000
_cell.length_c   1.000
_cell.angle_alpha   90.00
_cell.angle_beta   90.00
_cell.angle_gamma   90.00
#
_symmetry.space_group_name_H-M   'P 1'
#
loop_
_entity.id
_entity.type
_entity.pdbx_description
1 polymer ?
#
loop_
_entity_poly.entity_id
_entity_poly.type
_entity_poly.pdbx_seq_one_letter_code
_entity_poly.pdbx_strand_id
1 'polypeptide(L)'
;MFIGSHPDLLDLWPFREDSIYVVGKDGIPQHYDGTAWLPVHTENANPLMGIWASDENNIYAVGVGGVVLHYQGTKWNQIDTGSYDSLNAAYGYDSNNVFIYGVGGRLLFWGGDQWHYREPNTIHDLFCMWGIDINNIHAVGGEGTYRFYDGKQFQRKDELTGEEISLYGVWGSAIDDVYIVGSHGTILHFDGNEEGAWVAMESGTEEYLLSIWGSSSNDIFAVGDNATILHYDGKSWSAMDPETDKYLTKVRGLRSDCIYAVGDDGLVIRFDGKKWNDMSLGEGA
;
A
#
# COMPACT_ATOMS: atom_id res chain seq x y z
N MET A 1 -33.97 -11.56 -0.68
CA MET A 1 -33.16 -10.49 -1.25
C MET A 1 -31.92 -10.42 -0.37
N PHE A 2 -30.85 -11.09 -0.76
CA PHE A 2 -29.58 -10.97 -0.04
C PHE A 2 -29.04 -9.58 -0.36
N ILE A 3 -29.02 -8.70 0.64
CA ILE A 3 -28.21 -7.49 0.59
C ILE A 3 -26.79 -8.01 0.74
N GLY A 4 -26.11 -8.29 -0.37
CA GLY A 4 -24.72 -8.67 -0.36
C GLY A 4 -23.91 -7.48 0.19
N SER A 5 -23.20 -7.69 1.30
CA SER A 5 -22.14 -6.76 1.70
C SER A 5 -21.10 -6.74 0.58
N HIS A 6 -20.65 -5.57 0.20
CA HIS A 6 -19.51 -5.45 -0.71
C HIS A 6 -18.26 -6.05 -0.05
N PRO A 7 -17.31 -6.60 -0.84
CA PRO A 7 -16.07 -7.13 -0.29
C PRO A 7 -15.23 -6.02 0.33
N ASP A 8 -14.45 -6.36 1.34
CA ASP A 8 -13.43 -5.46 1.86
C ASP A 8 -12.39 -5.18 0.80
N LEU A 9 -12.11 -3.91 0.58
CA LEU A 9 -11.06 -3.43 -0.30
C LEU A 9 -9.74 -3.33 0.47
N LEU A 10 -8.66 -3.81 -0.14
CA LEU A 10 -7.35 -3.96 0.52
C LEU A 10 -6.27 -3.06 -0.06
N ASP A 11 -6.37 -2.70 -1.34
CA ASP A 11 -5.44 -1.74 -1.98
C ASP A 11 -6.12 -1.01 -3.14
N LEU A 12 -5.53 0.12 -3.52
CA LEU A 12 -6.00 0.94 -4.64
C LEU A 12 -4.83 1.51 -5.44
N TRP A 13 -5.09 1.81 -6.72
CA TRP A 13 -4.14 2.51 -7.59
C TRP A 13 -4.84 3.55 -8.45
N PRO A 14 -4.69 4.86 -8.15
CA PRO A 14 -5.24 5.92 -8.96
C PRO A 14 -4.24 6.31 -10.06
N PHE A 15 -4.66 6.32 -11.31
CA PHE A 15 -3.93 6.90 -12.44
C PHE A 15 -4.34 8.35 -12.70
N ARG A 16 -5.65 8.57 -12.65
CA ARG A 16 -6.34 9.86 -12.84
C ARG A 16 -7.63 9.84 -12.00
N GLU A 17 -8.29 10.99 -11.92
CA GLU A 17 -9.58 11.10 -11.21
C GLU A 17 -10.70 10.23 -11.83
N ASP A 18 -10.59 9.91 -13.10
CA ASP A 18 -11.48 9.08 -13.89
C ASP A 18 -10.91 7.68 -14.21
N SER A 19 -9.83 7.28 -13.58
CA SER A 19 -9.23 5.95 -13.77
C SER A 19 -8.55 5.48 -12.48
N ILE A 20 -9.27 4.66 -11.72
CA ILE A 20 -8.84 4.14 -10.42
C ILE A 20 -9.12 2.64 -10.39
N TYR A 21 -8.14 1.86 -9.97
CA TYR A 21 -8.33 0.43 -9.70
C TYR A 21 -8.34 0.18 -8.20
N VAL A 22 -9.21 -0.72 -7.75
CA VAL A 22 -9.22 -1.26 -6.39
C VAL A 22 -9.23 -2.79 -6.44
N VAL A 23 -8.65 -3.41 -5.41
CA VAL A 23 -8.60 -4.86 -5.23
C VAL A 23 -8.97 -5.22 -3.80
N GLY A 24 -9.48 -6.43 -3.60
CA GLY A 24 -9.95 -6.84 -2.28
C GLY A 24 -10.21 -8.34 -2.14
N LYS A 25 -10.97 -8.68 -1.09
CA LYS A 25 -11.19 -10.06 -0.62
C LYS A 25 -11.98 -10.94 -1.59
N ASP A 26 -12.73 -10.38 -2.52
CA ASP A 26 -13.47 -11.15 -3.54
C ASP A 26 -12.58 -11.63 -4.71
N GLY A 27 -11.36 -11.10 -4.81
CA GLY A 27 -10.42 -11.44 -5.87
C GLY A 27 -10.75 -10.84 -7.24
N ILE A 28 -11.71 -9.92 -7.30
CA ILE A 28 -12.14 -9.26 -8.54
C ILE A 28 -11.66 -7.80 -8.52
N PRO A 29 -10.70 -7.40 -9.36
CA PRO A 29 -10.35 -5.98 -9.46
C PRO A 29 -11.57 -5.17 -9.93
N GLN A 30 -11.78 -4.00 -9.36
CA GLN A 30 -12.78 -3.05 -9.82
C GLN A 30 -12.08 -1.84 -10.44
N HIS A 31 -12.64 -1.31 -11.51
CA HIS A 31 -12.13 -0.13 -12.19
C HIS A 31 -13.17 0.98 -12.22
N TYR A 32 -12.82 2.15 -11.70
CA TYR A 32 -13.61 3.36 -11.84
C TYR A 32 -13.26 4.07 -13.15
N ASP A 33 -14.26 4.27 -14.03
CA ASP A 33 -14.10 4.87 -15.36
C ASP A 33 -14.45 6.37 -15.42
N GLY A 34 -14.61 7.01 -14.25
CA GLY A 34 -15.06 8.39 -14.11
C GLY A 34 -16.58 8.51 -13.91
N THR A 35 -17.33 7.43 -14.06
CA THR A 35 -18.79 7.43 -13.93
C THR A 35 -19.29 6.31 -13.01
N ALA A 36 -18.68 5.14 -13.07
CA ALA A 36 -19.09 3.97 -12.31
C ALA A 36 -17.90 3.04 -12.01
N TRP A 37 -18.06 2.23 -10.97
CA TRP A 37 -17.18 1.11 -10.69
C TRP A 37 -17.61 -0.09 -11.54
N LEU A 38 -16.67 -0.67 -12.27
CA LEU A 38 -16.90 -1.79 -13.18
C LEU A 38 -16.01 -2.98 -12.78
N PRO A 39 -16.58 -4.19 -12.59
CA PRO A 39 -15.78 -5.36 -12.30
C PRO A 39 -14.90 -5.71 -13.50
N VAL A 40 -13.63 -5.99 -13.21
CA VAL A 40 -12.66 -6.42 -14.22
C VAL A 40 -12.66 -7.94 -14.28
N HIS A 41 -12.98 -8.49 -15.45
CA HIS A 41 -13.02 -9.94 -15.63
C HIS A 41 -11.61 -10.54 -15.58
N THR A 42 -11.39 -11.41 -14.60
CA THR A 42 -10.21 -12.27 -14.47
C THR A 42 -10.68 -13.71 -14.19
N GLU A 43 -9.80 -14.70 -14.40
CA GLU A 43 -10.09 -16.10 -14.03
C GLU A 43 -9.73 -16.39 -12.57
N ASN A 44 -9.32 -15.37 -11.81
CA ASN A 44 -8.94 -15.49 -10.40
C ASN A 44 -10.17 -15.48 -9.49
N ALA A 45 -10.11 -16.27 -8.43
CA ALA A 45 -11.10 -16.29 -7.34
C ALA A 45 -10.48 -16.13 -5.95
N ASN A 46 -9.14 -15.98 -5.86
CA ASN A 46 -8.47 -15.79 -4.58
C ASN A 46 -8.40 -14.30 -4.23
N PRO A 47 -8.47 -13.94 -2.93
CA PRO A 47 -8.30 -12.56 -2.50
C PRO A 47 -7.06 -11.90 -3.08
N LEU A 48 -7.22 -10.67 -3.54
CA LEU A 48 -6.13 -9.80 -4.00
C LEU A 48 -5.78 -8.81 -2.89
N MET A 49 -4.52 -8.85 -2.48
CA MET A 49 -4.02 -8.11 -1.31
C MET A 49 -3.39 -6.78 -1.68
N GLY A 50 -2.82 -6.68 -2.89
CA GLY A 50 -2.13 -5.49 -3.34
C GLY A 50 -2.20 -5.27 -4.84
N ILE A 51 -2.08 -4.00 -5.23
CA ILE A 51 -2.04 -3.55 -6.62
C ILE A 51 -0.94 -2.51 -6.81
N TRP A 52 -0.19 -2.63 -7.89
CA TRP A 52 0.83 -1.67 -8.31
C TRP A 52 0.85 -1.54 -9.83
N ALA A 53 1.19 -0.36 -10.33
CA ALA A 53 1.36 -0.14 -11.76
C ALA A 53 2.48 0.84 -12.06
N SER A 54 3.18 0.63 -13.18
CA SER A 54 4.07 1.66 -13.76
C SER A 54 3.29 2.63 -14.66
N ASP A 55 2.25 2.16 -15.30
CA ASP A 55 1.35 2.90 -16.18
C ASP A 55 0.03 2.12 -16.41
N GLU A 56 -0.92 2.72 -17.13
CA GLU A 56 -2.24 2.12 -17.38
C GLU A 56 -2.22 0.83 -18.21
N ASN A 57 -1.10 0.48 -18.84
CA ASN A 57 -0.93 -0.74 -19.61
C ASN A 57 -0.04 -1.78 -18.92
N ASN A 58 0.45 -1.49 -17.73
CA ASN A 58 1.30 -2.39 -16.97
C ASN A 58 0.94 -2.35 -15.49
N ILE A 59 -0.04 -3.21 -15.11
CA ILE A 59 -0.62 -3.28 -13.77
C ILE A 59 -0.43 -4.69 -13.21
N TYR A 60 0.05 -4.80 -11.98
CA TYR A 60 0.15 -6.04 -11.23
C TYR A 60 -0.83 -6.03 -10.06
N ALA A 61 -1.61 -7.11 -9.93
CA ALA A 61 -2.41 -7.38 -8.73
C ALA A 61 -1.96 -8.72 -8.15
N VAL A 62 -1.73 -8.75 -6.84
CA VAL A 62 -1.13 -9.90 -6.15
C VAL A 62 -1.97 -10.32 -4.95
N GLY A 63 -1.88 -11.60 -4.55
CA GLY A 63 -2.74 -12.06 -3.47
C GLY A 63 -2.47 -13.44 -2.91
N VAL A 64 -3.50 -13.98 -2.29
CA VAL A 64 -3.48 -15.25 -1.55
C VAL A 64 -3.16 -16.42 -2.47
N GLY A 65 -2.33 -17.35 -1.97
CA GLY A 65 -1.93 -18.55 -2.72
C GLY A 65 -0.95 -18.28 -3.86
N GLY A 66 -0.16 -17.20 -3.77
CA GLY A 66 0.85 -16.86 -4.75
C GLY A 66 0.29 -16.27 -6.06
N VAL A 67 -0.99 -15.83 -6.04
CA VAL A 67 -1.60 -15.23 -7.23
C VAL A 67 -0.87 -13.97 -7.64
N VAL A 68 -0.51 -13.90 -8.92
CA VAL A 68 -0.02 -12.70 -9.59
C VAL A 68 -0.80 -12.53 -10.89
N LEU A 69 -1.57 -11.48 -10.97
CA LEU A 69 -2.27 -11.05 -12.19
C LEU A 69 -1.49 -9.89 -12.80
N HIS A 70 -1.31 -9.93 -14.12
CA HIS A 70 -0.64 -8.88 -14.85
C HIS A 70 -1.50 -8.40 -16.02
N TYR A 71 -1.79 -7.10 -16.04
CA TYR A 71 -2.45 -6.43 -17.16
C TYR A 71 -1.41 -5.84 -18.11
N GLN A 72 -1.54 -6.15 -19.39
CA GLN A 72 -0.64 -5.70 -20.45
C GLN A 72 -1.38 -4.92 -21.53
N GLY A 73 -2.21 -3.96 -21.12
CA GLY A 73 -2.93 -3.05 -22.00
C GLY A 73 -4.18 -3.63 -22.68
N THR A 74 -4.38 -4.95 -22.69
CA THR A 74 -5.52 -5.59 -23.38
C THR A 74 -6.29 -6.56 -22.50
N LYS A 75 -5.59 -7.36 -21.70
CA LYS A 75 -6.19 -8.35 -20.81
C LYS A 75 -5.32 -8.62 -19.60
N TRP A 76 -5.94 -9.11 -18.54
CA TRP A 76 -5.28 -9.67 -17.40
C TRP A 76 -4.86 -11.11 -17.66
N ASN A 77 -3.64 -11.45 -17.31
CA ASN A 77 -3.11 -12.80 -17.38
C ASN A 77 -2.56 -13.18 -16.01
N GLN A 78 -2.81 -14.41 -15.58
CA GLN A 78 -2.15 -14.93 -14.39
C GLN A 78 -0.71 -15.34 -14.76
N ILE A 79 0.23 -14.93 -13.91
CA ILE A 79 1.65 -15.28 -14.03
C ILE A 79 1.97 -16.36 -13.02
N ASP A 80 2.61 -17.43 -13.45
CA ASP A 80 3.21 -18.41 -12.57
C ASP A 80 4.61 -17.93 -12.14
N THR A 81 4.76 -17.58 -10.89
CA THR A 81 6.04 -17.18 -10.29
C THR A 81 6.75 -18.33 -9.58
N GLY A 82 6.13 -19.53 -9.56
CA GLY A 82 6.60 -20.67 -8.78
C GLY A 82 6.41 -20.52 -7.26
N SER A 83 5.77 -19.47 -6.79
CA SER A 83 5.43 -19.26 -5.38
C SER A 83 3.96 -19.59 -5.14
N TYR A 84 3.69 -20.27 -4.01
CA TYR A 84 2.36 -20.54 -3.49
C TYR A 84 2.07 -19.79 -2.18
N ASP A 85 3.07 -19.04 -1.68
CA ASP A 85 2.91 -18.24 -0.47
C ASP A 85 2.06 -17.00 -0.79
N SER A 86 1.27 -16.57 0.20
CA SER A 86 0.48 -15.34 0.04
C SER A 86 1.38 -14.12 -0.15
N LEU A 87 1.03 -13.33 -1.15
CA LEU A 87 1.72 -12.11 -1.55
C LEU A 87 0.90 -10.91 -1.05
N ASN A 88 1.53 -10.05 -0.26
CA ASN A 88 0.84 -8.94 0.40
C ASN A 88 0.76 -7.70 -0.49
N ALA A 89 1.82 -7.44 -1.27
CA ALA A 89 1.82 -6.27 -2.15
C ALA A 89 2.87 -6.39 -3.26
N ALA A 90 2.79 -5.46 -4.20
CA ALA A 90 3.80 -5.20 -5.21
C ALA A 90 4.31 -3.76 -5.09
N TYR A 91 5.57 -3.56 -5.41
CA TYR A 91 6.22 -2.25 -5.52
C TYR A 91 7.19 -2.27 -6.68
N GLY A 92 7.20 -1.23 -7.48
CA GLY A 92 8.17 -1.11 -8.57
C GLY A 92 8.60 0.33 -8.80
N TYR A 93 9.78 0.47 -9.40
CA TYR A 93 10.30 1.75 -9.84
C TYR A 93 9.88 2.02 -11.30
N ASP A 94 9.91 0.98 -12.12
CA ASP A 94 9.47 0.99 -13.52
C ASP A 94 8.99 -0.41 -13.95
N SER A 95 8.60 -0.58 -15.20
CA SER A 95 8.10 -1.84 -15.76
C SER A 95 9.10 -3.02 -15.72
N ASN A 96 10.39 -2.76 -15.56
CA ASN A 96 11.45 -3.77 -15.51
C ASN A 96 12.03 -3.98 -14.12
N ASN A 97 11.59 -3.20 -13.14
CA ASN A 97 12.08 -3.26 -11.76
C ASN A 97 10.90 -3.35 -10.81
N VAL A 98 10.34 -4.57 -10.69
CA VAL A 98 9.14 -4.83 -9.88
C VAL A 98 9.46 -5.85 -8.79
N PHE A 99 9.13 -5.52 -7.56
CA PHE A 99 9.18 -6.39 -6.40
C PHE A 99 7.77 -6.84 -6.04
N ILE A 100 7.61 -8.13 -5.73
CA ILE A 100 6.40 -8.70 -5.15
C ILE A 100 6.80 -9.37 -3.85
N TYR A 101 6.10 -9.08 -2.77
CA TYR A 101 6.50 -9.51 -1.44
C TYR A 101 5.31 -9.93 -0.58
N GLY A 102 5.59 -10.72 0.47
CA GLY A 102 4.51 -11.28 1.28
C GLY A 102 4.96 -12.03 2.53
N VAL A 103 4.20 -13.06 2.83
CA VAL A 103 4.31 -13.87 4.05
C VAL A 103 5.67 -14.56 4.13
N GLY A 104 6.21 -14.67 5.36
CA GLY A 104 7.46 -15.37 5.64
C GLY A 104 8.68 -14.76 4.97
N GLY A 105 8.68 -13.45 4.68
CA GLY A 105 9.76 -12.78 3.96
C GLY A 105 9.83 -13.18 2.49
N ARG A 106 8.75 -13.71 1.90
CA ARG A 106 8.74 -14.00 0.45
C ARG A 106 8.99 -12.71 -0.32
N LEU A 107 9.99 -12.76 -1.21
CA LEU A 107 10.35 -11.62 -2.06
C LEU A 107 10.75 -12.10 -3.44
N LEU A 108 10.02 -11.66 -4.44
CA LEU A 108 10.26 -11.91 -5.86
C LEU A 108 10.62 -10.60 -6.54
N PHE A 109 11.50 -10.67 -7.52
CA PHE A 109 11.96 -9.53 -8.30
C PHE A 109 11.84 -9.83 -9.80
N TRP A 110 11.23 -8.92 -10.53
CA TRP A 110 11.22 -8.88 -11.99
C TRP A 110 12.28 -7.91 -12.50
N GLY A 111 13.24 -8.41 -13.25
CA GLY A 111 14.34 -7.63 -13.84
C GLY A 111 14.19 -7.40 -15.34
N GLY A 112 12.97 -7.56 -15.89
CA GLY A 112 12.69 -7.37 -17.31
C GLY A 112 12.72 -8.67 -18.14
N ASP A 113 13.14 -9.81 -17.58
CA ASP A 113 13.26 -11.09 -18.30
C ASP A 113 12.52 -12.24 -17.62
N GLN A 114 12.72 -12.44 -16.32
CA GLN A 114 12.08 -13.49 -15.53
C GLN A 114 11.96 -13.10 -14.06
N TRP A 115 11.08 -13.78 -13.33
CA TRP A 115 10.95 -13.61 -11.88
C TRP A 115 12.07 -14.35 -11.16
N HIS A 116 12.72 -13.66 -10.22
CA HIS A 116 13.79 -14.20 -9.38
C HIS A 116 13.43 -14.09 -7.91
N TYR A 117 13.69 -15.12 -7.13
CA TYR A 117 13.70 -14.99 -5.69
C TYR A 117 14.84 -14.07 -5.25
N ARG A 118 14.55 -13.17 -4.32
CA ARG A 118 15.54 -12.32 -3.65
C ARG A 118 15.51 -12.58 -2.15
N GLU A 119 16.67 -12.56 -1.53
CA GLU A 119 16.80 -12.72 -0.08
C GLU A 119 16.53 -11.38 0.62
N PRO A 120 15.43 -11.27 1.41
CA PRO A 120 15.08 -10.01 2.10
C PRO A 120 15.79 -9.87 3.46
N ASN A 121 16.59 -10.88 3.87
CA ASN A 121 17.21 -10.96 5.19
C ASN A 121 16.22 -10.89 6.36
N THR A 122 15.03 -11.46 6.17
CA THR A 122 14.00 -11.64 7.20
C THR A 122 13.14 -12.87 6.88
N ILE A 123 12.56 -13.46 7.93
CA ILE A 123 11.56 -14.52 7.83
C ILE A 123 10.16 -14.01 8.20
N HIS A 124 10.05 -12.73 8.58
CA HIS A 124 8.78 -12.10 8.93
C HIS A 124 8.08 -11.57 7.69
N ASP A 125 6.78 -11.42 7.79
CA ASP A 125 5.94 -10.89 6.72
C ASP A 125 6.40 -9.50 6.30
N LEU A 126 6.45 -9.23 5.00
CA LEU A 126 6.67 -7.90 4.46
C LEU A 126 5.32 -7.30 4.06
N PHE A 127 5.05 -6.06 4.52
CA PHE A 127 3.76 -5.40 4.32
C PHE A 127 3.83 -4.21 3.37
N CYS A 128 4.93 -3.45 3.37
CA CYS A 128 5.07 -2.30 2.49
C CYS A 128 6.52 -2.10 2.04
N MET A 129 6.67 -1.61 0.82
CA MET A 129 7.94 -1.10 0.28
C MET A 129 7.73 0.27 -0.33
N TRP A 130 8.73 1.12 -0.16
CA TRP A 130 8.83 2.41 -0.80
C TRP A 130 10.29 2.78 -1.06
N GLY A 131 10.56 3.48 -2.14
CA GLY A 131 11.90 4.00 -2.44
C GLY A 131 11.87 5.11 -3.47
N ILE A 132 12.87 5.95 -3.43
CA ILE A 132 13.00 7.06 -4.38
C ILE A 132 13.62 6.61 -5.71
N ASP A 133 14.40 5.54 -5.68
CA ASP A 133 15.00 4.89 -6.84
C ASP A 133 15.25 3.40 -6.56
N ILE A 134 15.73 2.67 -7.56
CA ILE A 134 15.98 1.22 -7.48
C ILE A 134 17.08 0.82 -6.49
N ASN A 135 17.92 1.73 -6.04
CA ASN A 135 19.02 1.47 -5.11
C ASN A 135 18.71 1.95 -3.67
N ASN A 136 17.57 2.58 -3.47
CA ASN A 136 17.18 3.15 -2.18
C ASN A 136 15.74 2.78 -1.87
N ILE A 137 15.52 1.52 -1.41
CA ILE A 137 14.19 1.00 -1.08
C ILE A 137 14.11 0.62 0.40
N HIS A 138 13.12 1.14 1.07
CA HIS A 138 12.73 0.79 2.42
C HIS A 138 11.66 -0.29 2.38
N ALA A 139 11.82 -1.35 3.18
CA ALA A 139 10.84 -2.42 3.34
C ALA A 139 10.52 -2.59 4.81
N VAL A 140 9.23 -2.66 5.12
CA VAL A 140 8.71 -2.79 6.49
C VAL A 140 7.75 -3.97 6.60
N GLY A 141 7.61 -4.49 7.82
CA GLY A 141 6.82 -5.68 8.04
C GLY A 141 6.54 -6.02 9.50
N GLY A 142 6.16 -7.29 9.72
CA GLY A 142 5.85 -7.83 11.03
C GLY A 142 7.04 -7.82 11.99
N GLU A 143 6.74 -7.81 13.30
CA GLU A 143 7.73 -7.94 14.38
C GLU A 143 8.85 -6.91 14.27
N GLY A 144 8.51 -5.62 14.00
CA GLY A 144 9.46 -4.52 13.87
C GLY A 144 10.38 -4.61 12.65
N THR A 145 10.07 -5.47 11.70
CA THR A 145 10.92 -5.67 10.52
C THR A 145 11.13 -4.37 9.75
N TYR A 146 12.38 -3.96 9.64
CA TYR A 146 12.83 -2.91 8.74
C TYR A 146 14.07 -3.38 7.97
N ARG A 147 14.03 -3.21 6.64
CA ARG A 147 15.12 -3.56 5.72
C ARG A 147 15.35 -2.42 4.74
N PHE A 148 16.61 -2.21 4.39
CA PHE A 148 17.00 -1.20 3.39
C PHE A 148 17.73 -1.87 2.25
N TYR A 149 17.26 -1.68 1.02
CA TYR A 149 17.89 -2.18 -0.20
C TYR A 149 18.81 -1.10 -0.78
N ASP A 150 20.07 -1.44 -0.98
CA ASP A 150 21.14 -0.56 -1.46
C ASP A 150 21.47 -0.74 -2.95
N GLY A 151 20.55 -1.35 -3.70
CA GLY A 151 20.74 -1.70 -5.11
C GLY A 151 21.42 -3.06 -5.32
N LYS A 152 21.92 -3.70 -4.26
CA LYS A 152 22.61 -5.00 -4.32
C LYS A 152 21.94 -6.03 -3.43
N GLN A 153 21.66 -5.67 -2.18
CA GLN A 153 21.08 -6.55 -1.18
C GLN A 153 20.21 -5.78 -0.19
N PHE A 154 19.27 -6.49 0.42
CA PHE A 154 18.54 -5.99 1.57
C PHE A 154 19.41 -6.09 2.82
N GLN A 155 19.71 -4.96 3.44
CA GLN A 155 20.44 -4.88 4.69
C GLN A 155 19.49 -4.91 5.86
N ARG A 156 19.80 -5.73 6.87
CA ARG A 156 19.17 -5.61 8.16
C ARG A 156 19.66 -4.30 8.79
N LYS A 157 18.76 -3.42 9.07
CA LYS A 157 18.98 -2.30 9.97
C LYS A 157 18.48 -2.73 11.34
N ASP A 158 19.04 -2.16 12.38
CA ASP A 158 18.61 -2.44 13.76
C ASP A 158 17.12 -2.22 13.89
N GLU A 159 16.48 -3.01 14.76
CA GLU A 159 15.06 -2.92 15.04
C GLU A 159 14.70 -1.50 15.44
N LEU A 160 13.87 -0.85 14.63
CA LEU A 160 13.41 0.53 14.88
C LEU A 160 12.46 0.59 16.07
N THR A 161 11.82 -0.54 16.34
CA THR A 161 10.82 -0.73 17.41
C THR A 161 11.04 -2.11 18.03
N GLY A 162 10.39 -2.38 19.18
CA GLY A 162 10.37 -3.74 19.75
C GLY A 162 9.62 -4.73 18.83
N GLU A 163 9.86 -6.03 19.01
CA GLU A 163 9.22 -7.11 18.23
C GLU A 163 7.68 -7.09 18.34
N GLU A 164 7.11 -6.45 19.33
CA GLU A 164 5.65 -6.32 19.51
C GLU A 164 5.02 -5.30 18.54
N ILE A 165 5.81 -4.49 17.85
CA ILE A 165 5.34 -3.44 16.94
C ILE A 165 5.46 -3.92 15.50
N SER A 166 4.35 -4.09 14.80
CA SER A 166 4.34 -4.30 13.36
C SER A 166 4.32 -2.96 12.61
N LEU A 167 5.10 -2.87 11.52
CA LEU A 167 5.22 -1.70 10.66
C LEU A 167 4.48 -1.97 9.36
N TYR A 168 3.40 -1.20 9.07
CA TYR A 168 2.48 -1.51 7.98
C TYR A 168 2.66 -0.65 6.74
N GLY A 169 3.14 0.58 6.91
CA GLY A 169 3.30 1.53 5.81
C GLY A 169 4.62 2.26 5.85
N VAL A 170 5.19 2.55 4.69
CA VAL A 170 6.35 3.41 4.52
C VAL A 170 6.16 4.30 3.31
N TRP A 171 6.49 5.57 3.46
CA TRP A 171 6.45 6.60 2.43
C TRP A 171 7.49 7.68 2.70
N GLY A 172 7.99 8.34 1.66
CA GLY A 172 8.90 9.47 1.82
C GLY A 172 8.75 10.51 0.71
N SER A 173 9.15 11.72 1.00
CA SER A 173 9.23 12.81 0.01
C SER A 173 10.62 12.89 -0.62
N ALA A 174 11.65 12.39 0.06
CA ALA A 174 13.04 12.37 -0.35
C ALA A 174 13.79 11.20 0.30
N ILE A 175 15.04 10.96 -0.11
CA ILE A 175 15.89 9.91 0.47
C ILE A 175 16.17 10.13 1.96
N ASP A 176 16.14 11.35 2.40
CA ASP A 176 16.40 11.84 3.75
C ASP A 176 15.13 12.38 4.43
N ASP A 177 13.95 12.05 3.92
CA ASP A 177 12.66 12.41 4.51
C ASP A 177 11.67 11.25 4.32
N VAL A 178 11.71 10.28 5.27
CA VAL A 178 10.95 9.03 5.19
C VAL A 178 10.15 8.81 6.46
N TYR A 179 8.89 8.39 6.30
CA TYR A 179 7.95 8.11 7.37
C TYR A 179 7.54 6.65 7.35
N ILE A 180 7.43 6.04 8.53
CA ILE A 180 6.91 4.68 8.72
C ILE A 180 5.74 4.75 9.70
N VAL A 181 4.68 4.00 9.43
CA VAL A 181 3.52 3.86 10.32
C VAL A 181 3.28 2.40 10.69
N GLY A 182 2.67 2.17 11.86
CA GLY A 182 2.51 0.82 12.39
C GLY A 182 1.43 0.70 13.47
N SER A 183 1.50 -0.42 14.21
CA SER A 183 0.61 -0.73 15.32
C SER A 183 0.76 0.28 16.46
N HIS A 184 -0.30 0.39 17.30
CA HIS A 184 -0.33 1.28 18.48
C HIS A 184 -0.01 2.74 18.17
N GLY A 185 -0.55 3.26 17.05
CA GLY A 185 -0.33 4.64 16.63
C GLY A 185 1.13 5.00 16.31
N THR A 186 1.97 4.01 16.06
CA THR A 186 3.38 4.23 15.76
C THR A 186 3.56 5.07 14.51
N ILE A 187 4.31 6.16 14.63
CA ILE A 187 4.84 6.95 13.53
C ILE A 187 6.32 7.20 13.77
N LEU A 188 7.16 6.81 12.84
CA LEU A 188 8.61 7.07 12.85
C LEU A 188 8.97 7.95 11.66
N HIS A 189 9.87 8.89 11.90
CA HIS A 189 10.40 9.80 10.88
C HIS A 189 11.92 9.72 10.82
N PHE A 190 12.45 9.58 9.62
CA PHE A 190 13.87 9.73 9.29
C PHE A 190 14.05 11.06 8.56
N ASP A 191 14.82 11.97 9.15
CA ASP A 191 15.07 13.33 8.66
C ASP A 191 16.46 13.52 8.05
N GLY A 192 17.13 12.40 7.72
CA GLY A 192 18.47 12.43 7.12
C GLY A 192 19.58 12.88 8.07
N ASN A 193 19.35 12.90 9.39
CA ASN A 193 20.34 13.32 10.35
C ASN A 193 21.63 12.47 10.27
N GLU A 194 22.76 13.04 10.69
CA GLU A 194 24.09 12.41 10.58
C GLU A 194 24.20 11.08 11.35
N GLU A 195 23.37 10.88 12.38
CA GLU A 195 23.33 9.66 13.18
C GLU A 195 22.50 8.55 12.51
N GLY A 196 21.74 8.88 11.45
CA GLY A 196 20.85 7.94 10.76
C GLY A 196 19.70 7.43 11.64
N ALA A 197 19.33 8.18 12.66
CA ALA A 197 18.35 7.79 13.66
C ALA A 197 16.92 8.09 13.19
N TRP A 198 16.02 7.15 13.48
CA TRP A 198 14.57 7.34 13.35
C TRP A 198 14.04 7.98 14.63
N VAL A 199 13.16 8.96 14.47
CA VAL A 199 12.55 9.69 15.59
C VAL A 199 11.07 9.34 15.66
N ALA A 200 10.59 8.94 16.85
CA ALA A 200 9.17 8.71 17.07
C ALA A 200 8.42 10.05 17.09
N MET A 201 7.28 10.10 16.41
CA MET A 201 6.38 11.25 16.39
C MET A 201 5.10 10.95 17.17
N GLU A 202 4.54 11.94 17.82
CA GLU A 202 3.24 11.84 18.48
C GLU A 202 2.12 11.78 17.43
N SER A 203 1.43 10.66 17.36
CA SER A 203 0.29 10.46 16.44
C SER A 203 -1.05 10.96 17.01
N GLY A 204 -1.16 10.99 18.36
CA GLY A 204 -2.41 11.30 19.05
C GLY A 204 -3.42 10.16 19.09
N THR A 205 -3.04 8.94 18.70
CA THR A 205 -3.90 7.75 18.69
C THR A 205 -3.15 6.49 19.13
N GLU A 206 -3.87 5.48 19.60
CA GLU A 206 -3.37 4.12 19.85
C GLU A 206 -3.84 3.14 18.74
N GLU A 207 -4.59 3.63 17.75
CA GLU A 207 -5.11 2.79 16.67
C GLU A 207 -3.99 2.34 15.72
N TYR A 208 -4.20 1.22 15.05
CA TYR A 208 -3.25 0.74 14.05
C TYR A 208 -3.31 1.62 12.81
N LEU A 209 -2.15 2.15 12.41
CA LEU A 209 -2.00 2.91 11.18
C LEU A 209 -1.50 1.96 10.09
N LEU A 210 -2.37 1.68 9.11
CA LEU A 210 -2.15 0.62 8.12
C LEU A 210 -1.51 1.11 6.83
N SER A 211 -1.67 2.38 6.52
CA SER A 211 -1.14 2.96 5.28
C SER A 211 -0.78 4.43 5.45
N ILE A 212 0.21 4.87 4.68
CA ILE A 212 0.68 6.26 4.65
C ILE A 212 0.95 6.68 3.21
N TRP A 213 0.59 7.90 2.88
CA TRP A 213 0.88 8.56 1.60
C TRP A 213 0.96 10.07 1.78
N GLY A 214 1.82 10.74 1.02
CA GLY A 214 1.90 12.20 1.04
C GLY A 214 2.06 12.82 -0.34
N SER A 215 1.59 14.04 -0.49
CA SER A 215 1.82 14.85 -1.69
C SER A 215 3.13 15.64 -1.59
N SER A 216 3.63 15.86 -0.38
CA SER A 216 4.88 16.56 -0.06
C SER A 216 5.28 16.29 1.40
N SER A 217 6.47 16.75 1.81
CA SER A 217 6.98 16.62 3.19
C SER A 217 6.12 17.28 4.27
N ASN A 218 5.19 18.14 3.90
CA ASN A 218 4.29 18.86 4.80
C ASN A 218 2.81 18.64 4.47
N ASP A 219 2.50 17.57 3.77
CA ASP A 219 1.13 17.17 3.42
C ASP A 219 1.06 15.65 3.29
N ILE A 220 0.93 14.96 4.45
CA ILE A 220 1.01 13.51 4.54
C ILE A 220 -0.24 13.00 5.28
N PHE A 221 -0.78 11.89 4.80
CA PHE A 221 -1.97 11.22 5.35
C PHE A 221 -1.61 9.82 5.80
N ALA A 222 -2.07 9.45 7.00
CA ALA A 222 -2.03 8.08 7.50
C ALA A 222 -3.44 7.61 7.82
N VAL A 223 -3.77 6.37 7.45
CA VAL A 223 -5.09 5.79 7.69
C VAL A 223 -4.99 4.44 8.38
N GLY A 224 -6.07 4.04 9.07
CA GLY A 224 -6.06 2.77 9.79
C GLY A 224 -7.38 2.37 10.43
N ASP A 225 -7.25 1.62 11.51
CA ASP A 225 -8.37 1.06 12.26
C ASP A 225 -9.31 2.14 12.80
N ASN A 226 -10.55 1.76 13.09
CA ASN A 226 -11.59 2.63 13.65
C ASN A 226 -11.76 3.94 12.86
N ALA A 227 -11.76 3.86 11.52
CA ALA A 227 -11.88 5.02 10.63
C ALA A 227 -10.82 6.11 10.87
N THR A 228 -9.67 5.75 11.42
CA THR A 228 -8.60 6.72 11.71
C THR A 228 -8.07 7.32 10.42
N ILE A 229 -8.08 8.65 10.34
CA ILE A 229 -7.32 9.44 9.37
C ILE A 229 -6.53 10.49 10.12
N LEU A 230 -5.23 10.50 9.92
CA LEU A 230 -4.32 11.53 10.42
C LEU A 230 -3.75 12.32 9.25
N HIS A 231 -3.60 13.63 9.43
CA HIS A 231 -2.96 14.53 8.49
C HIS A 231 -1.79 15.25 9.15
N TYR A 232 -0.64 15.24 8.49
CA TYR A 232 0.56 15.98 8.88
C TYR A 232 0.70 17.25 8.06
N ASP A 233 0.78 18.40 8.72
CA ASP A 233 0.87 19.73 8.11
C ASP A 233 2.30 20.29 8.01
N GLY A 234 3.30 19.41 8.21
CA GLY A 234 4.72 19.79 8.30
C GLY A 234 5.18 20.14 9.69
N LYS A 235 4.29 20.08 10.71
CA LYS A 235 4.60 20.40 12.11
C LYS A 235 4.07 19.35 13.08
N SER A 236 2.82 18.94 12.89
CA SER A 236 2.13 18.01 13.78
C SER A 236 1.10 17.16 13.02
N TRP A 237 0.86 15.98 13.55
CA TRP A 237 -0.23 15.12 13.13
C TRP A 237 -1.54 15.57 13.80
N SER A 238 -2.63 15.57 13.06
CA SER A 238 -3.96 15.88 13.56
C SER A 238 -5.00 14.96 12.95
N ALA A 239 -5.99 14.55 13.75
CA ALA A 239 -7.09 13.71 13.28
C ALA A 239 -8.01 14.49 12.35
N MET A 240 -8.46 13.83 11.29
CA MET A 240 -9.50 14.30 10.37
C MET A 240 -10.78 13.47 10.55
N ASP A 241 -11.93 14.07 10.33
CA ASP A 241 -13.20 13.35 10.28
C ASP A 241 -13.34 12.64 8.92
N PRO A 242 -13.38 11.29 8.89
CA PRO A 242 -13.54 10.52 7.66
C PRO A 242 -15.01 10.48 7.15
N GLU A 243 -15.98 11.01 7.91
CA GLU A 243 -17.43 10.88 7.65
C GLU A 243 -17.91 9.40 7.53
N THR A 244 -17.17 8.45 8.13
CA THR A 244 -17.45 7.00 8.18
C THR A 244 -16.96 6.41 9.50
N ASP A 245 -17.46 5.23 9.86
CA ASP A 245 -17.00 4.43 11.01
C ASP A 245 -16.28 3.14 10.60
N LYS A 246 -16.05 2.94 9.28
CA LYS A 246 -15.42 1.75 8.74
C LYS A 246 -13.90 1.80 8.83
N TYR A 247 -13.27 0.63 8.92
CA TYR A 247 -11.81 0.50 8.84
C TYR A 247 -11.28 0.97 7.48
N LEU A 248 -10.13 1.63 7.50
CA LEU A 248 -9.42 2.09 6.31
C LEU A 248 -8.13 1.31 6.15
N THR A 249 -7.99 0.61 5.03
CA THR A 249 -6.88 -0.30 4.77
C THR A 249 -5.74 0.35 3.98
N LYS A 250 -6.10 1.30 3.09
CA LYS A 250 -5.11 1.93 2.20
C LYS A 250 -5.45 3.37 1.88
N VAL A 251 -4.40 4.21 1.76
CA VAL A 251 -4.49 5.58 1.26
C VAL A 251 -3.48 5.80 0.14
N ARG A 252 -3.90 6.44 -0.95
CA ARG A 252 -3.06 6.91 -2.06
C ARG A 252 -3.67 8.14 -2.69
N GLY A 253 -2.84 9.01 -3.24
CA GLY A 253 -3.31 10.23 -3.89
C GLY A 253 -2.63 10.51 -5.21
N LEU A 254 -3.19 11.45 -5.95
CA LEU A 254 -2.63 12.04 -7.14
C LEU A 254 -1.97 13.39 -6.84
N ARG A 255 -2.54 14.12 -5.88
CA ARG A 255 -2.10 15.44 -5.42
C ARG A 255 -2.84 15.81 -4.11
N SER A 256 -2.50 16.92 -3.49
CA SER A 256 -3.01 17.35 -2.18
C SER A 256 -4.54 17.49 -2.06
N ASP A 257 -5.24 17.72 -3.16
CA ASP A 257 -6.71 17.85 -3.22
C ASP A 257 -7.38 16.67 -3.94
N CYS A 258 -6.65 15.58 -4.12
CA CYS A 258 -7.17 14.39 -4.79
C CYS A 258 -6.51 13.14 -4.21
N ILE A 259 -7.02 12.69 -3.07
CA ILE A 259 -6.53 11.56 -2.30
C ILE A 259 -7.67 10.58 -2.11
N TYR A 260 -7.37 9.29 -2.18
CA TYR A 260 -8.35 8.22 -2.03
C TYR A 260 -7.96 7.33 -0.86
N ALA A 261 -8.96 6.87 -0.12
CA ALA A 261 -8.79 5.79 0.85
C ALA A 261 -9.85 4.72 0.62
N VAL A 262 -9.48 3.47 0.87
CA VAL A 262 -10.36 2.31 0.73
C VAL A 262 -10.40 1.52 2.03
N GLY A 263 -11.44 0.69 2.19
CA GLY A 263 -11.61 -0.09 3.40
C GLY A 263 -12.73 -1.12 3.33
N ASP A 264 -13.27 -1.44 4.50
CA ASP A 264 -14.27 -2.48 4.67
C ASP A 264 -15.56 -2.21 3.90
N ASP A 265 -16.29 -3.28 3.55
CA ASP A 265 -17.59 -3.25 2.86
C ASP A 265 -17.60 -2.37 1.59
N GLY A 266 -16.56 -2.46 0.77
CA GLY A 266 -16.47 -1.73 -0.48
C GLY A 266 -16.30 -0.22 -0.35
N LEU A 267 -15.88 0.25 0.83
CA LEU A 267 -15.68 1.67 1.09
C LEU A 267 -14.60 2.24 0.17
N VAL A 268 -14.93 3.31 -0.53
CA VAL A 268 -14.00 4.21 -1.21
C VAL A 268 -14.37 5.62 -0.84
N ILE A 269 -13.44 6.39 -0.29
CA ILE A 269 -13.63 7.82 0.00
C ILE A 269 -12.56 8.65 -0.72
N ARG A 270 -12.93 9.87 -1.12
CA ARG A 270 -12.04 10.82 -1.78
C ARG A 270 -11.96 12.13 -1.01
N PHE A 271 -10.73 12.58 -0.74
CA PHE A 271 -10.47 13.92 -0.22
C PHE A 271 -10.36 14.92 -1.39
N ASP A 272 -11.10 16.02 -1.30
CA ASP A 272 -11.20 17.07 -2.33
C ASP A 272 -10.40 18.35 -1.97
N GLY A 273 -9.49 18.23 -0.99
CA GLY A 273 -8.74 19.34 -0.43
C GLY A 273 -9.45 20.05 0.73
N LYS A 274 -10.68 19.62 1.08
CA LYS A 274 -11.48 20.19 2.17
C LYS A 274 -12.09 19.13 3.06
N LYS A 275 -12.69 18.10 2.47
CA LYS A 275 -13.37 17.00 3.17
C LYS A 275 -13.27 15.69 2.40
N TRP A 276 -13.52 14.61 3.09
CA TRP A 276 -13.71 13.30 2.50
C TRP A 276 -15.14 13.16 1.94
N ASN A 277 -15.28 12.58 0.76
CA ASN A 277 -16.53 12.36 0.07
C ASN A 277 -16.66 10.87 -0.30
N ASP A 278 -17.82 10.29 -0.08
CA ASP A 278 -18.10 8.89 -0.40
C ASP A 278 -18.12 8.65 -1.92
N MET A 279 -17.38 7.64 -2.35
CA MET A 279 -17.34 7.11 -3.72
C MET A 279 -17.46 5.58 -3.74
N SER A 280 -17.99 4.99 -2.66
CA SER A 280 -18.04 3.54 -2.45
C SER A 280 -18.67 2.79 -3.62
N LEU A 281 -18.35 1.50 -3.71
CA LEU A 281 -18.95 0.61 -4.71
C LEU A 281 -20.48 0.66 -4.56
N GLY A 282 -21.19 0.97 -5.64
CA GLY A 282 -22.66 1.01 -5.65
C GLY A 282 -23.27 -0.39 -5.68
N GLU A 283 -24.59 -0.51 -5.35
CA GLU A 283 -25.31 -1.78 -5.47
C GLU A 283 -25.19 -2.31 -6.91
N GLY A 284 -24.46 -3.44 -7.09
CA GLY A 284 -24.27 -4.12 -8.38
C GLY A 284 -22.90 -3.94 -9.02
N ALA A 285 -21.93 -3.37 -8.33
CA ALA A 285 -20.51 -3.40 -8.75
C ALA A 285 -19.85 -4.74 -8.43
#